data_a714073271c1ffe2baf648eb551341e7
#
_entry.id   a714073271c1ffe2baf648eb551341e7
#
_cell.length_a   1.000
_cell.length_b   1.000
_cell.length_c   1.000
_cell.angle_alpha   90.00
_cell.angle_beta   90.00
_cell.angle_gamma   90.00
#
_symmetry.space_group_name_H-M   'P 1'
#
loop_
_entity.id
_entity.type
_entity.pdbx_description
1 polymer ?
#
loop_
_entity_poly.entity_id
_entity_poly.type
_entity_poly.pdbx_seq_one_letter_code
_entity_poly.pdbx_strand_id
1 'polypeptide(L)'
;MCIFTQPVTSVNNTQIFARRSGNGTQFLAYQMSYESQEPNAMILPLPVKKPANDQTLNFIDLKNYDAFFDKLADGFPFHSPPSIGCSSPSGNAITCDSLAVFKVGNYIASFVPTLTDFDRLDSKFTLPAEIWANILGYEDFGFAVFQLAAGSLKPHPMAFEFQTENDEIFFPTIHIHDGEIHEAEEFDHMLYVQHAGLDSRVYGYQNSDVEDKSTGQIRSKYLASHFCDIRKSMGLIDGDLLLHRKIIRGQLPNKDTTFAFSGDPNRRSLNLRPWLSYSPWLVVLAATGWFFNRRSKLKKRRESKSTDPHGEIMT
;
A
#
# COMPACT_ATOMS: atom_id res chain seq x y z
N MET A 1 -12.41 -5.28 5.96
CA MET A 1 -13.72 -5.42 5.29
C MET A 1 -14.23 -4.04 4.97
N CYS A 2 -15.51 -3.80 4.79
CA CYS A 2 -16.05 -2.57 4.26
C CYS A 2 -17.47 -2.37 4.80
N ILE A 3 -18.03 -1.23 4.50
CA ILE A 3 -19.39 -0.90 4.87
C ILE A 3 -20.30 -1.31 3.72
N PHE A 4 -21.27 -2.19 3.96
CA PHE A 4 -22.30 -2.55 2.99
C PHE A 4 -23.60 -1.79 3.27
N THR A 5 -24.28 -1.37 2.20
CA THR A 5 -25.56 -0.64 2.33
C THR A 5 -26.74 -1.56 2.61
N GLN A 6 -26.62 -2.85 2.32
CA GLN A 6 -27.60 -3.89 2.64
C GLN A 6 -26.87 -5.08 3.29
N PRO A 7 -27.55 -5.85 4.15
CA PRO A 7 -26.94 -7.04 4.75
C PRO A 7 -26.40 -8.01 3.70
N VAL A 8 -25.25 -8.61 4.00
CA VAL A 8 -24.63 -9.65 3.18
C VAL A 8 -24.59 -10.97 3.94
N THR A 9 -24.75 -12.07 3.23
CA THR A 9 -24.75 -13.42 3.84
C THR A 9 -23.35 -13.80 4.31
N SER A 10 -22.32 -13.43 3.55
CA SER A 10 -20.92 -13.68 3.91
C SER A 10 -19.96 -12.72 3.21
N VAL A 11 -18.86 -12.44 3.87
CA VAL A 11 -17.70 -11.77 3.28
C VAL A 11 -16.45 -12.47 3.78
N ASN A 12 -15.56 -12.83 2.87
CA ASN A 12 -14.34 -13.56 3.21
C ASN A 12 -13.20 -13.28 2.21
N ASN A 13 -12.00 -13.77 2.53
CA ASN A 13 -10.79 -13.58 1.71
C ASN A 13 -10.51 -12.11 1.39
N THR A 14 -10.64 -11.24 2.36
CA THR A 14 -10.40 -9.83 2.19
C THR A 14 -8.92 -9.55 2.01
N GLN A 15 -8.57 -8.93 0.90
CA GLN A 15 -7.20 -8.56 0.56
C GLN A 15 -7.14 -7.07 0.25
N ILE A 16 -6.21 -6.37 0.87
CA ILE A 16 -6.04 -4.93 0.72
C ILE A 16 -4.57 -4.64 0.44
N PHE A 17 -4.29 -3.90 -0.60
CA PHE A 17 -2.97 -3.35 -0.89
C PHE A 17 -2.99 -1.85 -0.69
N ALA A 18 -1.94 -1.29 -0.06
CA ALA A 18 -1.76 0.15 0.07
C ALA A 18 -0.30 0.57 -0.11
N ARG A 19 -0.09 1.70 -0.78
CA ARG A 19 1.22 2.34 -0.96
C ARG A 19 1.07 3.86 -1.03
N ARG A 20 1.92 4.57 -0.32
CA ARG A 20 2.00 6.03 -0.48
C ARG A 20 2.87 6.40 -1.68
N SER A 21 2.42 7.40 -2.44
CA SER A 21 3.29 8.09 -3.39
C SER A 21 4.09 9.18 -2.65
N GLY A 22 5.21 9.60 -3.24
CA GLY A 22 5.95 10.76 -2.74
C GLY A 22 5.24 12.11 -2.92
N ASN A 23 4.05 12.13 -3.55
CA ASN A 23 3.33 13.33 -3.95
C ASN A 23 2.10 13.64 -3.08
N GLY A 24 2.01 13.07 -1.87
CA GLY A 24 0.87 13.30 -0.98
C GLY A 24 -0.38 12.52 -1.38
N THR A 25 -0.24 11.44 -2.16
CA THR A 25 -1.33 10.52 -2.49
C THR A 25 -1.10 9.14 -1.90
N GLN A 26 -2.16 8.37 -1.78
CA GLN A 26 -2.12 6.96 -1.45
C GLN A 26 -2.82 6.15 -2.52
N PHE A 27 -2.16 5.10 -2.99
CA PHE A 27 -2.74 4.03 -3.78
C PHE A 27 -3.39 2.99 -2.87
N LEU A 28 -4.54 2.49 -3.27
CA LEU A 28 -5.24 1.41 -2.58
C LEU A 28 -5.86 0.48 -3.62
N ALA A 29 -5.72 -0.83 -3.38
CA ALA A 29 -6.50 -1.85 -4.08
C ALA A 29 -7.18 -2.75 -3.06
N TYR A 30 -8.41 -3.15 -3.34
CA TYR A 30 -9.28 -3.91 -2.46
C TYR A 30 -9.93 -5.06 -3.22
N GLN A 31 -9.97 -6.25 -2.63
CA GLN A 31 -10.68 -7.41 -3.16
C GLN A 31 -11.20 -8.28 -2.01
N MET A 32 -12.37 -8.85 -2.17
CA MET A 32 -12.95 -9.84 -1.28
C MET A 32 -13.81 -10.81 -2.08
N SER A 33 -14.24 -11.89 -1.45
CA SER A 33 -15.39 -12.69 -1.88
C SER A 33 -16.59 -12.32 -1.03
N TYR A 34 -17.76 -12.20 -1.63
CA TYR A 34 -18.99 -11.87 -0.90
C TYR A 34 -20.18 -12.65 -1.45
N GLU A 35 -21.22 -12.78 -0.62
CA GLU A 35 -22.51 -13.32 -1.01
C GLU A 35 -23.61 -12.37 -0.56
N SER A 36 -24.42 -11.89 -1.53
CA SER A 36 -25.53 -10.98 -1.27
C SER A 36 -26.77 -11.46 -2.04
N GLN A 37 -27.93 -11.41 -1.39
CA GLN A 37 -29.21 -11.79 -2.01
C GLN A 37 -29.68 -10.76 -3.03
N GLU A 38 -29.33 -9.48 -2.84
CA GLU A 38 -29.74 -8.35 -3.66
C GLU A 38 -28.55 -7.51 -4.10
N PRO A 39 -28.71 -6.67 -5.15
CA PRO A 39 -27.70 -5.67 -5.48
C PRO A 39 -27.37 -4.79 -4.28
N ASN A 40 -26.10 -4.54 -4.05
CA ASN A 40 -25.57 -3.86 -2.87
C ASN A 40 -24.60 -2.75 -3.26
N ALA A 41 -24.21 -1.94 -2.32
CA ALA A 41 -23.03 -1.09 -2.47
C ALA A 41 -22.05 -1.32 -1.32
N MET A 42 -20.78 -1.29 -1.69
CA MET A 42 -19.68 -1.28 -0.74
C MET A 42 -19.13 0.13 -0.64
N ILE A 43 -19.00 0.61 0.58
CA ILE A 43 -18.48 1.94 0.92
C ILE A 43 -17.15 1.78 1.63
N LEU A 44 -16.11 2.44 1.11
CA LEU A 44 -14.79 2.51 1.74
C LEU A 44 -14.54 3.95 2.22
N PRO A 45 -14.50 4.19 3.54
CA PRO A 45 -14.10 5.49 4.08
C PRO A 45 -12.60 5.75 3.83
N LEU A 46 -12.24 6.98 3.49
CA LEU A 46 -10.88 7.36 3.11
C LEU A 46 -10.51 8.71 3.74
N PRO A 47 -9.36 8.84 4.41
CA PRO A 47 -8.87 10.10 4.98
C PRO A 47 -8.33 11.01 3.88
N VAL A 48 -9.23 11.56 3.08
CA VAL A 48 -8.89 12.40 1.93
C VAL A 48 -8.48 13.80 2.36
N LYS A 49 -7.62 14.42 1.55
CA LYS A 49 -7.27 15.82 1.71
C LYS A 49 -8.50 16.71 1.52
N LYS A 50 -8.67 17.71 2.39
CA LYS A 50 -9.76 18.71 2.33
C LYS A 50 -9.28 20.06 1.75
N PRO A 51 -10.15 20.80 1.03
CA PRO A 51 -11.50 20.41 0.61
C PRO A 51 -11.48 19.31 -0.46
N ALA A 52 -12.34 18.30 -0.32
CA ALA A 52 -12.45 17.22 -1.27
C ALA A 52 -13.41 17.57 -2.42
N ASN A 53 -13.10 17.12 -3.62
CA ASN A 53 -13.92 17.23 -4.82
C ASN A 53 -13.75 15.99 -5.71
N ASP A 54 -14.42 15.93 -6.84
CA ASP A 54 -14.41 14.78 -7.76
C ASP A 54 -13.01 14.39 -8.27
N GLN A 55 -12.02 15.28 -8.17
CA GLN A 55 -10.62 15.02 -8.58
C GLN A 55 -9.74 14.54 -7.41
N THR A 56 -10.27 14.50 -6.21
CA THR A 56 -9.54 14.04 -5.01
C THR A 56 -9.21 12.55 -5.07
N LEU A 57 -10.03 11.77 -5.77
CA LEU A 57 -9.85 10.35 -5.99
C LEU A 57 -9.87 10.02 -7.49
N ASN A 58 -8.96 9.15 -7.91
CA ASN A 58 -8.86 8.63 -9.27
C ASN A 58 -8.98 7.11 -9.25
N PHE A 59 -10.02 6.56 -9.90
CA PHE A 59 -10.20 5.12 -10.04
C PHE A 59 -9.24 4.51 -11.06
N ILE A 60 -8.73 3.32 -10.74
CA ILE A 60 -7.76 2.59 -11.57
C ILE A 60 -8.41 1.28 -12.05
N ASP A 61 -8.44 1.06 -13.36
CA ASP A 61 -9.06 -0.12 -13.98
C ASP A 61 -8.09 -1.31 -14.01
N LEU A 62 -8.31 -2.28 -13.14
CA LEU A 62 -7.56 -3.54 -13.06
C LEU A 62 -8.28 -4.73 -13.72
N LYS A 63 -9.27 -4.51 -14.60
CA LYS A 63 -10.00 -5.60 -15.29
C LYS A 63 -9.09 -6.54 -16.08
N ASN A 64 -7.92 -6.08 -16.54
CA ASN A 64 -6.93 -6.88 -17.24
C ASN A 64 -5.86 -7.48 -16.30
N TYR A 65 -6.07 -7.36 -14.99
CA TYR A 65 -5.17 -7.88 -13.96
C TYR A 65 -5.94 -8.51 -12.79
N ASP A 66 -6.90 -9.38 -13.10
CA ASP A 66 -7.73 -10.09 -12.12
C ASP A 66 -6.89 -10.85 -11.08
N ALA A 67 -5.75 -11.40 -11.51
CA ALA A 67 -4.80 -12.10 -10.66
C ALA A 67 -3.89 -11.18 -9.82
N PHE A 68 -4.21 -9.88 -9.66
CA PHE A 68 -3.38 -8.92 -8.95
C PHE A 68 -2.97 -9.42 -7.56
N PHE A 69 -3.91 -9.80 -6.72
CA PHE A 69 -3.62 -10.28 -5.37
C PHE A 69 -2.96 -11.67 -5.33
N ASP A 70 -3.27 -12.54 -6.29
CA ASP A 70 -2.58 -13.83 -6.43
C ASP A 70 -1.09 -13.60 -6.73
N LYS A 71 -0.78 -12.61 -7.59
CA LYS A 71 0.60 -12.19 -7.86
C LYS A 71 1.29 -11.55 -6.66
N LEU A 72 0.58 -10.80 -5.83
CA LEU A 72 1.14 -10.33 -4.56
C LEU A 72 1.50 -11.50 -3.64
N ALA A 73 0.67 -12.53 -3.58
CA ALA A 73 0.91 -13.72 -2.78
C ALA A 73 2.13 -14.53 -3.25
N ASP A 74 2.42 -14.57 -4.56
CA ASP A 74 3.60 -15.23 -5.15
C ASP A 74 4.93 -14.68 -4.57
N GLY A 75 4.94 -13.46 -4.04
CA GLY A 75 6.11 -12.88 -3.39
C GLY A 75 6.51 -13.53 -2.07
N PHE A 76 5.67 -14.43 -1.51
CA PHE A 76 5.86 -15.03 -0.19
C PHE A 76 5.99 -16.55 -0.29
N PRO A 77 6.94 -17.19 0.42
CA PRO A 77 7.25 -18.63 0.25
C PRO A 77 6.17 -19.56 0.80
N PHE A 78 5.22 -19.08 1.60
CA PHE A 78 4.18 -19.87 2.24
C PHE A 78 2.77 -19.40 1.89
N HIS A 79 2.02 -20.30 1.46
CA HIS A 79 0.79 -20.43 0.72
C HIS A 79 -0.45 -19.66 1.15
N SER A 80 -1.18 -19.18 0.15
CA SER A 80 -2.64 -19.12 0.21
C SER A 80 -3.23 -20.33 -0.53
N PRO A 81 -4.37 -20.89 -0.11
CA PRO A 81 -5.05 -21.93 -0.85
C PRO A 81 -5.56 -21.43 -2.21
N PRO A 82 -5.68 -22.28 -3.22
CA PRO A 82 -6.10 -21.88 -4.56
C PRO A 82 -7.58 -21.46 -4.58
N SER A 83 -7.85 -20.33 -5.21
CA SER A 83 -9.20 -19.86 -5.46
C SER A 83 -9.72 -20.37 -6.81
N ILE A 84 -10.91 -20.96 -6.79
CA ILE A 84 -11.62 -21.41 -8.00
C ILE A 84 -12.43 -20.24 -8.54
N GLY A 85 -12.16 -19.83 -9.77
CA GLY A 85 -12.84 -18.70 -10.41
C GLY A 85 -14.08 -19.09 -11.20
N CYS A 86 -15.11 -18.23 -11.14
CA CYS A 86 -16.25 -18.24 -12.04
C CYS A 86 -16.49 -16.83 -12.59
N SER A 87 -16.79 -16.75 -13.88
CA SER A 87 -17.02 -15.52 -14.64
C SER A 87 -18.49 -15.16 -14.76
N SER A 88 -18.84 -13.89 -14.79
CA SER A 88 -20.23 -13.38 -14.89
C SER A 88 -20.42 -12.29 -15.93
N PRO A 89 -21.63 -12.09 -16.46
CA PRO A 89 -21.91 -11.25 -17.62
C PRO A 89 -22.39 -9.82 -17.28
N SER A 90 -22.36 -8.99 -18.30
CA SER A 90 -22.53 -7.53 -18.38
C SER A 90 -23.98 -7.04 -18.25
N GLY A 91 -24.18 -5.84 -17.68
CA GLY A 91 -25.45 -5.11 -17.65
C GLY A 91 -25.30 -3.59 -17.83
N ASN A 92 -26.33 -2.91 -18.37
CA ASN A 92 -26.35 -1.56 -18.93
C ASN A 92 -26.62 -0.43 -17.94
N ALA A 93 -26.15 0.78 -18.27
CA ALA A 93 -26.22 2.01 -17.49
C ALA A 93 -27.48 2.86 -17.75
N ILE A 94 -27.90 3.64 -16.75
CA ILE A 94 -28.92 4.71 -16.82
C ILE A 94 -28.36 5.97 -16.15
N THR A 95 -28.57 7.14 -16.76
CA THR A 95 -28.03 8.44 -16.33
C THR A 95 -29.09 9.30 -15.63
N CYS A 96 -28.74 9.91 -14.50
CA CYS A 96 -29.41 11.06 -13.89
C CYS A 96 -28.34 11.98 -13.26
N ASP A 97 -28.68 13.24 -13.02
CA ASP A 97 -27.80 14.32 -12.56
C ASP A 97 -27.28 14.02 -11.13
N SER A 98 -26.27 13.18 -11.07
CA SER A 98 -25.70 12.50 -9.90
C SER A 98 -24.20 12.70 -9.87
N LEU A 99 -23.55 12.38 -8.76
CA LEU A 99 -22.08 12.27 -8.66
C LEU A 99 -21.51 11.62 -9.91
N ALA A 100 -20.29 12.01 -10.29
CA ALA A 100 -19.61 11.41 -11.42
C ALA A 100 -19.54 9.88 -11.21
N VAL A 101 -20.16 9.15 -12.13
CA VAL A 101 -20.21 7.69 -12.11
C VAL A 101 -19.15 7.17 -13.05
N PHE A 102 -18.19 6.45 -12.52
CA PHE A 102 -17.09 5.87 -13.27
C PHE A 102 -17.36 4.40 -13.56
N LYS A 103 -17.36 4.03 -14.83
CA LYS A 103 -17.30 2.61 -15.19
C LYS A 103 -15.85 2.15 -15.10
N VAL A 104 -15.51 1.44 -14.05
CA VAL A 104 -14.16 0.92 -13.80
C VAL A 104 -14.17 -0.59 -14.01
N GLY A 105 -13.75 -1.02 -15.19
CA GLY A 105 -13.84 -2.44 -15.55
C GLY A 105 -15.29 -2.94 -15.52
N ASN A 106 -15.58 -3.86 -14.60
CA ASN A 106 -16.90 -4.45 -14.39
C ASN A 106 -17.71 -3.76 -13.28
N TYR A 107 -17.19 -2.68 -12.68
CA TYR A 107 -17.90 -1.94 -11.64
C TYR A 107 -18.46 -0.63 -12.13
N ILE A 108 -19.46 -0.19 -11.39
CA ILE A 108 -19.86 1.20 -11.31
C ILE A 108 -19.33 1.73 -9.99
N ALA A 109 -18.53 2.78 -10.04
CA ALA A 109 -17.92 3.39 -8.86
C ALA A 109 -18.21 4.89 -8.84
N SER A 110 -18.33 5.43 -7.64
CA SER A 110 -18.49 6.86 -7.40
C SER A 110 -17.61 7.29 -6.24
N PHE A 111 -17.10 8.52 -6.29
CA PHE A 111 -16.47 9.15 -5.15
C PHE A 111 -17.45 10.13 -4.50
N VAL A 112 -17.64 10.01 -3.19
CA VAL A 112 -18.49 10.88 -2.37
C VAL A 112 -17.58 11.74 -1.51
N PRO A 113 -17.46 13.06 -1.77
CA PRO A 113 -16.49 13.92 -1.11
C PRO A 113 -16.74 14.13 0.39
N THR A 114 -18.02 14.12 0.82
CA THR A 114 -18.44 14.33 2.21
C THR A 114 -19.67 13.50 2.54
N LEU A 115 -19.99 13.35 3.83
CA LEU A 115 -21.21 12.65 4.27
C LEU A 115 -22.48 13.26 3.69
N THR A 116 -22.53 14.57 3.52
CA THR A 116 -23.71 15.26 2.97
C THR A 116 -23.90 15.03 1.47
N ASP A 117 -22.85 14.63 0.76
CA ASP A 117 -22.95 14.30 -0.67
C ASP A 117 -23.58 12.92 -0.95
N PHE A 118 -23.83 12.09 0.07
CA PHE A 118 -24.54 10.83 -0.11
C PHE A 118 -25.97 11.03 -0.62
N ASP A 119 -26.62 12.16 -0.35
CA ASP A 119 -27.94 12.50 -0.87
C ASP A 119 -27.98 12.59 -2.41
N ARG A 120 -26.82 12.67 -3.06
CA ARG A 120 -26.66 12.69 -4.53
C ARG A 120 -26.57 11.29 -5.14
N LEU A 121 -26.52 10.24 -4.33
CA LEU A 121 -26.57 8.84 -4.76
C LEU A 121 -28.01 8.33 -4.79
N ASP A 122 -28.24 7.25 -5.54
CA ASP A 122 -29.49 6.48 -5.45
C ASP A 122 -29.62 5.93 -4.00
N SER A 123 -30.78 6.14 -3.37
CA SER A 123 -31.04 5.79 -1.97
C SER A 123 -30.75 4.34 -1.61
N LYS A 124 -30.82 3.42 -2.57
CA LYS A 124 -30.46 2.01 -2.35
C LYS A 124 -28.95 1.77 -2.15
N PHE A 125 -28.10 2.77 -2.44
CA PHE A 125 -26.65 2.72 -2.27
C PHE A 125 -26.15 3.66 -1.17
N THR A 126 -27.05 4.08 -0.29
CA THR A 126 -26.74 4.91 0.87
C THR A 126 -27.04 4.16 2.16
N LEU A 127 -26.32 4.50 3.23
CA LEU A 127 -26.65 4.03 4.57
C LEU A 127 -27.67 4.96 5.22
N PRO A 128 -28.54 4.43 6.10
CA PRO A 128 -29.37 5.26 6.98
C PRO A 128 -28.53 6.26 7.77
N ALA A 129 -29.06 7.49 7.96
CA ALA A 129 -28.35 8.55 8.66
C ALA A 129 -27.97 8.18 10.12
N GLU A 130 -28.78 7.32 10.74
CA GLU A 130 -28.55 6.82 12.09
C GLU A 130 -27.26 5.98 12.18
N ILE A 131 -26.91 5.24 11.13
CA ILE A 131 -25.66 4.45 11.09
C ILE A 131 -24.47 5.40 11.03
N TRP A 132 -24.51 6.41 10.17
CA TRP A 132 -23.44 7.42 10.09
C TRP A 132 -23.24 8.17 11.41
N ALA A 133 -24.32 8.51 12.11
CA ALA A 133 -24.24 9.20 13.40
C ALA A 133 -23.56 8.35 14.50
N ASN A 134 -23.55 7.04 14.35
CA ASN A 134 -22.92 6.11 15.30
C ASN A 134 -21.50 5.71 14.93
N ILE A 135 -21.06 5.97 13.68
CA ILE A 135 -19.68 5.76 13.26
C ILE A 135 -18.88 7.03 13.51
N LEU A 136 -18.22 7.11 14.64
CA LEU A 136 -17.42 8.29 15.01
C LEU A 136 -16.13 8.37 14.18
N GLY A 137 -15.73 9.59 13.81
CA GLY A 137 -14.42 9.89 13.23
C GLY A 137 -14.38 9.91 11.70
N TYR A 138 -15.51 9.84 11.01
CA TYR A 138 -15.58 9.92 9.54
C TYR A 138 -16.14 11.24 8.99
N GLU A 139 -16.34 12.24 9.85
CA GLU A 139 -16.90 13.53 9.48
C GLU A 139 -16.05 14.25 8.42
N ASP A 140 -14.74 14.06 8.48
CA ASP A 140 -13.76 14.62 7.55
C ASP A 140 -13.28 13.64 6.47
N PHE A 141 -13.91 12.47 6.34
CA PHE A 141 -13.56 11.50 5.31
C PHE A 141 -14.26 11.80 3.97
N GLY A 142 -13.69 11.26 2.89
CA GLY A 142 -14.41 10.99 1.64
C GLY A 142 -14.66 9.49 1.51
N PHE A 143 -15.45 9.09 0.51
CA PHE A 143 -15.89 7.69 0.42
C PHE A 143 -15.82 7.20 -1.02
N ALA A 144 -15.16 6.07 -1.23
CA ALA A 144 -15.26 5.34 -2.49
C ALA A 144 -16.43 4.35 -2.40
N VAL A 145 -17.40 4.47 -3.30
CA VAL A 145 -18.61 3.66 -3.36
C VAL A 145 -18.58 2.78 -4.59
N PHE A 146 -18.73 1.47 -4.41
CA PHE A 146 -18.74 0.48 -5.48
C PHE A 146 -20.08 -0.25 -5.50
N GLN A 147 -20.77 -0.24 -6.66
CA GLN A 147 -21.97 -1.03 -6.84
C GLN A 147 -21.61 -2.49 -7.06
N LEU A 148 -22.24 -3.37 -6.33
CA LEU A 148 -22.05 -4.82 -6.35
C LEU A 148 -23.32 -5.52 -6.83
N ALA A 149 -23.15 -6.53 -7.68
CA ALA A 149 -24.27 -7.37 -8.13
C ALA A 149 -24.69 -8.36 -7.05
N ALA A 150 -25.95 -8.81 -7.10
CA ALA A 150 -26.40 -9.94 -6.27
C ALA A 150 -25.70 -11.24 -6.68
N GLY A 151 -25.54 -12.16 -5.74
CA GLY A 151 -24.96 -13.49 -5.92
C GLY A 151 -23.71 -13.72 -5.05
N SER A 152 -23.09 -14.87 -5.26
CA SER A 152 -21.81 -15.25 -4.66
C SER A 152 -20.69 -14.95 -5.64
N LEU A 153 -19.91 -13.92 -5.40
CA LEU A 153 -18.97 -13.35 -6.38
C LEU A 153 -17.61 -13.04 -5.73
N LYS A 154 -16.55 -13.21 -6.53
CA LYS A 154 -15.23 -12.63 -6.29
C LYS A 154 -14.98 -11.60 -7.41
N PRO A 155 -15.23 -10.33 -7.16
CA PRO A 155 -15.01 -9.28 -8.14
C PRO A 155 -13.52 -9.11 -8.48
N HIS A 156 -13.20 -8.52 -9.66
CA HIS A 156 -11.83 -8.11 -9.94
C HIS A 156 -11.37 -7.03 -8.93
N PRO A 157 -10.07 -6.81 -8.70
CA PRO A 157 -9.61 -5.83 -7.72
C PRO A 157 -10.15 -4.42 -7.99
N MET A 158 -10.70 -3.79 -6.96
CA MET A 158 -11.14 -2.39 -6.94
C MET A 158 -9.96 -1.53 -6.56
N ALA A 159 -9.51 -0.64 -7.44
CA ALA A 159 -8.31 0.13 -7.22
C ALA A 159 -8.51 1.61 -7.48
N PHE A 160 -7.81 2.44 -6.71
CA PHE A 160 -7.84 3.89 -6.84
C PHE A 160 -6.61 4.54 -6.19
N GLU A 161 -6.39 5.79 -6.55
CA GLU A 161 -5.45 6.71 -5.93
C GLU A 161 -6.23 7.89 -5.35
N PHE A 162 -5.91 8.31 -4.12
CA PHE A 162 -6.56 9.46 -3.49
C PHE A 162 -5.54 10.38 -2.82
N GLN A 163 -5.86 11.68 -2.83
CA GLN A 163 -5.06 12.69 -2.14
C GLN A 163 -5.30 12.62 -0.63
N THR A 164 -4.23 12.64 0.16
CA THR A 164 -4.29 12.61 1.62
C THR A 164 -3.17 13.43 2.24
N GLU A 165 -3.46 14.11 3.36
CA GLU A 165 -2.45 14.79 4.19
C GLU A 165 -1.93 13.90 5.32
N ASN A 166 -2.52 12.72 5.50
CA ASN A 166 -2.10 11.78 6.52
C ASN A 166 -0.75 11.16 6.16
N ASP A 167 0.20 11.17 7.08
CA ASP A 167 1.53 10.56 6.90
C ASP A 167 1.49 9.04 7.07
N GLU A 168 0.45 8.51 7.69
CA GLU A 168 0.26 7.06 7.86
C GLU A 168 -0.33 6.42 6.59
N ILE A 169 -0.01 5.14 6.38
CA ILE A 169 -0.67 4.34 5.36
C ILE A 169 -1.96 3.80 5.96
N PHE A 170 -3.07 4.15 5.35
CA PHE A 170 -4.42 3.83 5.79
C PHE A 170 -4.98 2.60 5.07
N PHE A 171 -5.65 1.72 5.83
CA PHE A 171 -6.38 0.56 5.35
C PHE A 171 -7.81 0.62 5.88
N PRO A 172 -8.84 0.70 5.01
CA PRO A 172 -10.23 0.66 5.41
C PRO A 172 -10.58 -0.77 5.85
N THR A 173 -10.50 -1.03 7.13
CA THR A 173 -10.73 -2.35 7.72
C THR A 173 -11.97 -2.44 8.61
N ILE A 174 -12.70 -1.36 8.84
CA ILE A 174 -13.96 -1.37 9.59
C ILE A 174 -15.02 -2.25 8.92
N HIS A 175 -15.82 -2.94 9.72
CA HIS A 175 -16.88 -3.84 9.28
C HIS A 175 -18.27 -3.29 9.63
N ILE A 176 -19.14 -3.21 8.62
CA ILE A 176 -20.60 -3.09 8.79
C ILE A 176 -21.23 -3.89 7.66
N HIS A 177 -21.75 -5.08 7.95
CA HIS A 177 -22.27 -5.96 6.92
C HIS A 177 -23.67 -6.54 7.24
N ASP A 178 -24.20 -6.28 8.40
CA ASP A 178 -25.57 -6.64 8.84
C ASP A 178 -26.45 -5.42 9.12
N GLY A 179 -25.90 -4.20 8.92
CA GLY A 179 -26.58 -2.95 9.21
C GLY A 179 -26.38 -2.44 10.64
N GLU A 180 -25.56 -3.12 11.44
CA GLU A 180 -25.24 -2.74 12.82
C GLU A 180 -23.74 -2.50 13.00
N ILE A 181 -23.38 -1.72 14.03
CA ILE A 181 -21.99 -1.43 14.39
C ILE A 181 -21.64 -2.24 15.62
N HIS A 182 -20.73 -3.18 15.47
CA HIS A 182 -20.21 -3.99 16.56
C HIS A 182 -18.86 -3.46 17.05
N GLU A 183 -18.59 -3.51 18.34
CA GLU A 183 -17.30 -3.10 18.94
C GLU A 183 -16.14 -4.00 18.48
N ALA A 184 -16.41 -5.26 18.20
CA ALA A 184 -15.44 -6.24 17.73
C ALA A 184 -16.06 -7.13 16.65
N GLU A 185 -15.24 -7.49 15.65
CA GLU A 185 -15.64 -8.29 14.50
C GLU A 185 -14.63 -9.40 14.21
N GLU A 186 -15.08 -10.42 13.48
CA GLU A 186 -14.22 -11.50 13.00
C GLU A 186 -13.47 -11.06 11.74
N PHE A 187 -12.14 -11.00 11.84
CA PHE A 187 -11.26 -10.59 10.75
C PHE A 187 -10.62 -11.78 10.04
N ASP A 188 -10.51 -11.72 8.72
CA ASP A 188 -9.74 -12.62 7.86
C ASP A 188 -8.93 -11.86 6.81
N HIS A 189 -8.38 -10.70 7.16
CA HIS A 189 -7.74 -9.79 6.24
C HIS A 189 -6.28 -10.12 5.96
N MET A 190 -5.90 -9.94 4.71
CA MET A 190 -4.51 -9.92 4.27
C MET A 190 -4.15 -8.53 3.76
N LEU A 191 -3.31 -7.83 4.52
CA LEU A 191 -2.85 -6.49 4.20
C LEU A 191 -1.49 -6.55 3.53
N TYR A 192 -1.39 -5.95 2.36
CA TYR A 192 -0.14 -5.77 1.62
C TYR A 192 0.26 -4.30 1.61
N VAL A 193 1.54 -4.02 1.80
CA VAL A 193 2.05 -2.66 1.82
C VAL A 193 3.41 -2.57 1.14
N GLN A 194 3.64 -1.47 0.45
CA GLN A 194 4.97 -1.08 -0.03
C GLN A 194 5.39 0.25 0.60
N HIS A 195 6.59 0.29 1.17
CA HIS A 195 7.21 1.49 1.71
C HIS A 195 8.71 1.30 1.84
N ALA A 196 9.52 2.18 1.24
CA ALA A 196 10.97 2.06 1.25
C ALA A 196 11.58 2.10 2.67
N GLY A 197 10.92 2.76 3.63
CA GLY A 197 11.30 2.75 5.04
C GLY A 197 11.18 1.36 5.68
N LEU A 198 10.21 0.54 5.27
CA LEU A 198 10.10 -0.86 5.67
C LEU A 198 11.25 -1.69 5.08
N ASP A 199 11.52 -1.54 3.79
CA ASP A 199 12.62 -2.21 3.11
C ASP A 199 13.96 -1.95 3.81
N SER A 200 14.14 -0.72 4.29
CA SER A 200 15.37 -0.30 5.00
C SER A 200 15.53 -0.94 6.39
N ARG A 201 14.44 -1.40 7.02
CA ARG A 201 14.47 -2.09 8.32
C ARG A 201 14.89 -3.55 8.20
N VAL A 202 14.67 -4.15 7.04
CA VAL A 202 14.90 -5.58 6.82
C VAL A 202 16.35 -5.82 6.43
N TYR A 203 17.13 -6.39 7.33
CA TYR A 203 18.51 -6.77 7.08
C TYR A 203 18.59 -8.08 6.29
N GLY A 204 19.02 -7.96 5.03
CA GLY A 204 19.19 -9.11 4.14
C GLY A 204 17.88 -9.64 3.56
N TYR A 205 17.93 -9.96 2.28
CA TYR A 205 16.78 -10.49 1.51
C TYR A 205 16.58 -12.00 1.69
N GLN A 206 17.28 -12.63 2.66
CA GLN A 206 17.35 -14.10 2.76
C GLN A 206 16.21 -14.70 3.56
N ASN A 207 15.60 -13.97 4.50
CA ASN A 207 14.57 -14.49 5.40
C ASN A 207 13.23 -13.80 5.16
N SER A 208 12.48 -14.29 4.18
CA SER A 208 11.13 -13.79 3.85
C SER A 208 10.01 -14.42 4.69
N ASP A 209 10.34 -15.29 5.62
CA ASP A 209 9.44 -15.99 6.53
C ASP A 209 9.50 -15.45 7.97
N VAL A 210 10.41 -14.49 8.23
CA VAL A 210 10.57 -13.89 9.55
C VAL A 210 9.71 -12.64 9.66
N GLU A 211 8.82 -12.65 10.65
CA GLU A 211 7.99 -11.51 11.00
C GLU A 211 8.82 -10.41 11.68
N ASP A 212 8.67 -9.17 11.21
CA ASP A 212 9.21 -7.98 11.91
C ASP A 212 8.44 -7.78 13.21
N LYS A 213 9.12 -7.93 14.33
CA LYS A 213 8.55 -7.82 15.69
C LYS A 213 7.90 -6.47 15.97
N SER A 214 8.30 -5.41 15.27
CA SER A 214 7.78 -4.05 15.51
C SER A 214 6.49 -3.77 14.74
N THR A 215 6.31 -4.39 13.57
CA THR A 215 5.18 -4.12 12.67
C THR A 215 4.24 -5.32 12.50
N GLY A 216 4.70 -6.52 12.83
CA GLY A 216 3.98 -7.76 12.57
C GLY A 216 3.90 -8.09 11.08
N GLN A 217 4.86 -7.60 10.28
CA GLN A 217 4.86 -7.79 8.84
C GLN A 217 5.95 -8.77 8.39
N ILE A 218 5.63 -9.53 7.35
CA ILE A 218 6.56 -10.41 6.64
C ILE A 218 6.87 -9.75 5.30
N ARG A 219 8.13 -9.71 4.89
CA ARG A 219 8.53 -9.19 3.58
C ARG A 219 8.50 -10.23 2.47
N SER A 220 8.37 -9.80 1.23
CA SER A 220 8.57 -10.67 0.07
C SER A 220 10.03 -11.12 -0.05
N LYS A 221 10.25 -12.26 -0.71
CA LYS A 221 11.59 -12.80 -0.95
C LYS A 221 12.39 -11.93 -1.92
N TYR A 222 11.73 -11.43 -2.96
CA TYR A 222 12.31 -10.62 -4.02
C TYR A 222 11.58 -9.28 -4.15
N LEU A 223 12.13 -8.37 -4.96
CA LEU A 223 11.46 -7.14 -5.37
C LEU A 223 10.16 -7.45 -6.11
N ALA A 224 9.19 -6.55 -6.03
CA ALA A 224 7.88 -6.75 -6.63
C ALA A 224 7.94 -6.99 -8.15
N SER A 225 8.91 -6.42 -8.86
CA SER A 225 9.13 -6.65 -10.30
C SER A 225 9.45 -8.10 -10.66
N HIS A 226 9.82 -8.96 -9.70
CA HIS A 226 10.12 -10.38 -9.99
C HIS A 226 8.86 -11.27 -10.04
N PHE A 227 7.74 -10.82 -9.48
CA PHE A 227 6.52 -11.63 -9.39
C PHE A 227 5.24 -10.87 -9.78
N CYS A 228 5.28 -9.53 -9.85
CA CYS A 228 4.16 -8.72 -10.31
C CYS A 228 4.36 -8.22 -11.74
N ASP A 229 3.27 -8.14 -12.52
CA ASP A 229 3.28 -7.39 -13.78
C ASP A 229 3.10 -5.91 -13.50
N ILE A 230 4.22 -5.18 -13.48
CA ILE A 230 4.27 -3.76 -13.12
C ILE A 230 3.43 -2.90 -14.09
N ARG A 231 3.42 -3.23 -15.38
CA ARG A 231 2.64 -2.48 -16.38
C ARG A 231 1.15 -2.64 -16.16
N LYS A 232 0.69 -3.88 -15.89
CA LYS A 232 -0.73 -4.15 -15.60
C LYS A 232 -1.19 -3.57 -14.28
N SER A 233 -0.29 -3.33 -13.34
CA SER A 233 -0.61 -2.71 -12.05
C SER A 233 -0.96 -1.21 -12.16
N MET A 234 -0.81 -0.60 -13.33
CA MET A 234 -1.20 0.80 -13.61
C MET A 234 -0.63 1.81 -12.59
N GLY A 235 0.59 1.57 -12.11
CA GLY A 235 1.27 2.43 -11.14
C GLY A 235 1.01 2.10 -9.66
N LEU A 236 0.12 1.17 -9.34
CA LEU A 236 -0.10 0.72 -7.97
C LEU A 236 1.18 0.15 -7.34
N ILE A 237 1.85 -0.76 -8.06
CA ILE A 237 3.05 -1.44 -7.60
C ILE A 237 4.31 -0.71 -8.04
N ASP A 238 5.19 -0.43 -7.08
CA ASP A 238 6.57 -0.04 -7.35
C ASP A 238 7.43 -1.29 -7.47
N GLY A 239 7.97 -1.53 -8.67
CA GLY A 239 8.76 -2.74 -8.98
C GLY A 239 10.08 -2.84 -8.24
N ASP A 240 10.63 -1.71 -7.79
CA ASP A 240 11.92 -1.60 -7.12
C ASP A 240 11.82 -1.71 -5.58
N LEU A 241 10.61 -1.85 -5.04
CA LEU A 241 10.36 -2.07 -3.63
C LEU A 241 10.05 -3.54 -3.34
N LEU A 242 10.32 -3.96 -2.11
CA LEU A 242 9.76 -5.18 -1.55
C LEU A 242 8.25 -5.01 -1.33
N LEU A 243 7.56 -6.13 -1.22
CA LEU A 243 6.22 -6.19 -0.72
C LEU A 243 6.24 -6.68 0.73
N HIS A 244 5.44 -6.07 1.59
CA HIS A 244 5.26 -6.51 2.98
C HIS A 244 3.82 -6.94 3.18
N ARG A 245 3.63 -7.98 3.99
CA ARG A 245 2.33 -8.58 4.25
C ARG A 245 2.09 -8.72 5.75
N LYS A 246 0.88 -8.33 6.19
CA LYS A 246 0.37 -8.60 7.54
C LYS A 246 -0.95 -9.33 7.44
N ILE A 247 -1.12 -10.38 8.23
CA ILE A 247 -2.39 -11.10 8.37
C ILE A 247 -3.06 -10.60 9.63
N ILE A 248 -4.33 -10.19 9.49
CA ILE A 248 -5.22 -9.84 10.61
C ILE A 248 -6.32 -10.88 10.64
N ARG A 249 -6.41 -11.65 11.73
CA ARG A 249 -7.35 -12.76 11.83
C ARG A 249 -7.88 -12.89 13.26
N GLY A 250 -9.16 -13.32 13.34
CA GLY A 250 -9.87 -13.58 14.60
C GLY A 250 -10.67 -12.39 15.09
N GLN A 251 -11.26 -12.53 16.27
CA GLN A 251 -12.09 -11.50 16.89
C GLN A 251 -11.22 -10.31 17.35
N LEU A 252 -11.41 -9.16 16.73
CA LEU A 252 -10.61 -7.95 16.98
C LEU A 252 -11.51 -6.71 17.07
N PRO A 253 -11.04 -5.61 17.70
CA PRO A 253 -11.76 -4.34 17.69
C PRO A 253 -12.08 -3.87 16.27
N ASN A 254 -13.33 -3.48 16.05
CA ASN A 254 -13.85 -3.07 14.75
C ASN A 254 -13.43 -1.63 14.42
N LYS A 255 -12.28 -1.48 13.81
CA LYS A 255 -11.72 -0.19 13.42
C LYS A 255 -10.80 -0.30 12.21
N ASP A 256 -10.52 0.84 11.60
CA ASP A 256 -9.55 0.93 10.53
C ASP A 256 -8.12 0.70 11.02
N THR A 257 -7.28 0.22 10.12
CA THR A 257 -5.86 -0.06 10.40
C THR A 257 -4.98 1.00 9.75
N THR A 258 -4.03 1.53 10.51
CA THR A 258 -3.00 2.45 9.99
C THR A 258 -1.60 1.94 10.28
N PHE A 259 -0.66 2.29 9.41
CA PHE A 259 0.76 2.01 9.62
C PHE A 259 1.58 3.30 9.47
N ALA A 260 2.29 3.67 10.54
CA ALA A 260 3.22 4.78 10.53
C ALA A 260 4.63 4.30 10.12
N PHE A 261 5.17 4.89 9.06
CA PHE A 261 6.54 4.65 8.62
C PHE A 261 7.28 5.98 8.44
N SER A 262 8.56 5.99 8.82
CA SER A 262 9.41 7.16 8.65
C SER A 262 10.19 7.11 7.33
N GLY A 263 10.44 8.27 6.75
CA GLY A 263 11.26 8.45 5.55
C GLY A 263 10.46 8.53 4.26
N ASP A 264 11.17 8.68 3.15
CA ASP A 264 10.58 8.72 1.82
C ASP A 264 9.93 7.36 1.49
N PRO A 265 8.64 7.31 1.12
CA PRO A 265 7.95 6.05 0.84
C PRO A 265 8.51 5.31 -0.38
N ASN A 266 9.15 6.01 -1.33
CA ASN A 266 9.62 5.45 -2.60
C ASN A 266 11.14 5.31 -2.68
N ARG A 267 11.89 5.94 -1.78
CA ARG A 267 13.35 5.96 -1.84
C ARG A 267 13.98 5.18 -0.70
N ARG A 268 14.65 4.08 -1.01
CA ARG A 268 15.44 3.34 -0.04
C ARG A 268 16.59 4.17 0.51
N SER A 269 16.73 4.22 1.82
CA SER A 269 17.97 4.67 2.43
C SER A 269 19.03 3.58 2.27
N LEU A 270 20.23 3.96 1.77
CA LEU A 270 21.38 3.07 1.74
C LEU A 270 21.81 2.77 3.18
N ASN A 271 21.44 1.61 3.69
CA ASN A 271 21.87 1.17 4.99
C ASN A 271 23.24 0.48 4.87
N LEU A 272 24.32 1.24 5.06
CA LEU A 272 25.70 0.74 5.01
C LEU A 272 26.12 -0.08 6.24
N ARG A 273 25.29 -0.13 7.29
CA ARG A 273 25.62 -0.85 8.54
C ARG A 273 25.93 -2.33 8.35
N PRO A 274 25.23 -3.11 7.51
CA PRO A 274 25.59 -4.51 7.32
C PRO A 274 26.97 -4.73 6.72
N TRP A 275 27.41 -3.84 5.82
CA TRP A 275 28.73 -3.92 5.21
C TRP A 275 29.86 -3.63 6.21
N LEU A 276 29.62 -2.74 7.16
CA LEU A 276 30.61 -2.39 8.22
C LEU A 276 30.73 -3.48 9.28
N SER A 277 29.68 -4.26 9.53
CA SER A 277 29.71 -5.35 10.52
C SER A 277 30.38 -6.63 10.00
N TYR A 278 30.38 -6.86 8.66
CA TYR A 278 30.97 -8.05 8.05
C TYR A 278 32.44 -7.91 7.69
N SER A 279 33.03 -6.74 7.77
CA SER A 279 34.44 -6.54 7.40
C SER A 279 35.15 -5.43 8.19
N PRO A 280 35.46 -5.68 9.48
CA PRO A 280 36.38 -4.81 10.20
C PRO A 280 37.76 -4.72 9.50
N TRP A 281 38.10 -5.76 8.72
CA TRP A 281 39.33 -5.83 7.92
C TRP A 281 39.35 -4.85 6.72
N LEU A 282 38.20 -4.53 6.10
CA LEU A 282 38.16 -3.54 5.01
C LEU A 282 38.46 -2.11 5.51
N VAL A 283 38.02 -1.76 6.70
CA VAL A 283 38.35 -0.49 7.33
C VAL A 283 39.83 -0.43 7.67
N VAL A 284 40.41 -1.52 8.17
CA VAL A 284 41.85 -1.63 8.46
C VAL A 284 42.65 -1.55 7.14
N LEU A 285 42.25 -2.22 6.07
CA LEU A 285 42.94 -2.16 4.77
C LEU A 285 42.85 -0.76 4.13
N ALA A 286 41.71 -0.06 4.23
CA ALA A 286 41.57 1.31 3.76
C ALA A 286 42.43 2.28 4.57
N ALA A 287 42.49 2.13 5.90
CA ALA A 287 43.32 2.95 6.77
C ALA A 287 44.81 2.69 6.54
N THR A 288 45.24 1.43 6.36
CA THR A 288 46.64 1.09 6.06
C THR A 288 47.04 1.58 4.67
N GLY A 289 46.20 1.40 3.64
CA GLY A 289 46.45 1.91 2.30
C GLY A 289 46.58 3.43 2.27
N TRP A 290 45.75 4.15 3.02
CA TRP A 290 45.86 5.61 3.14
C TRP A 290 47.15 6.03 3.86
N PHE A 291 47.57 5.31 4.92
CA PHE A 291 48.77 5.57 5.70
C PHE A 291 50.03 5.33 4.84
N PHE A 292 50.07 4.27 4.04
CA PHE A 292 51.19 4.00 3.11
C PHE A 292 51.27 5.02 1.99
N ASN A 293 50.15 5.44 1.42
CA ASN A 293 50.13 6.47 0.38
C ASN A 293 50.56 7.85 0.93
N ARG A 294 50.22 8.17 2.15
CA ARG A 294 50.69 9.41 2.81
C ARG A 294 52.18 9.38 3.12
N ARG A 295 52.73 8.23 3.53
CA ARG A 295 54.19 8.07 3.77
C ARG A 295 54.97 8.16 2.47
N SER A 296 54.51 7.58 1.35
CA SER A 296 55.18 7.65 0.08
C SER A 296 55.19 9.08 -0.49
N LYS A 297 54.11 9.85 -0.31
CA LYS A 297 54.09 11.28 -0.70
C LYS A 297 55.03 12.15 0.16
N LEU A 298 55.18 11.85 1.45
CA LEU A 298 56.09 12.57 2.35
C LEU A 298 57.54 12.24 2.02
N LYS A 299 57.85 10.98 1.63
CA LYS A 299 59.18 10.56 1.22
C LYS A 299 59.62 11.26 -0.08
N LYS A 300 58.71 11.29 -1.13
CA LYS A 300 58.96 12.03 -2.36
C LYS A 300 59.17 13.54 -2.16
N ARG A 301 58.47 14.15 -1.20
CA ARG A 301 58.66 15.57 -0.86
C ARG A 301 60.02 15.85 -0.13
N ARG A 302 60.55 14.87 0.61
CA ARG A 302 61.88 15.00 1.25
C ARG A 302 62.99 14.84 0.23
N GLU A 303 62.86 13.90 -0.71
CA GLU A 303 63.83 13.68 -1.78
C GLU A 303 63.92 14.87 -2.76
N SER A 304 62.76 15.50 -3.11
CA SER A 304 62.73 16.69 -3.95
C SER A 304 63.32 17.96 -3.28
N LYS A 305 63.40 18.01 -1.98
CA LYS A 305 64.08 19.13 -1.24
C LYS A 305 65.55 18.91 -1.01
N SER A 306 66.08 17.70 -1.28
CA SER A 306 67.52 17.38 -1.10
C SER A 306 68.35 17.53 -2.40
N THR A 307 67.73 17.89 -3.48
CA THR A 307 68.40 18.01 -4.82
C THR A 307 68.48 19.44 -5.32
N ASP A 308 68.57 20.44 -4.46
CA ASP A 308 68.86 21.81 -4.85
C ASP A 308 70.21 22.25 -4.29
N PRO A 309 71.32 22.05 -5.06
CA PRO A 309 72.67 22.38 -4.61
C PRO A 309 73.22 23.63 -5.33
N HIS A 310 72.49 24.70 -5.54
CA HIS A 310 73.07 25.98 -6.00
C HIS A 310 72.36 27.17 -5.35
N GLY A 311 72.96 27.59 -4.21
CA GLY A 311 72.81 28.96 -3.72
C GLY A 311 73.96 29.78 -4.27
N GLU A 312 73.74 30.49 -5.37
CA GLU A 312 74.64 31.52 -5.78
C GLU A 312 74.61 32.72 -4.84
N ILE A 313 75.76 32.99 -4.27
CA ILE A 313 76.10 34.24 -3.60
C ILE A 313 76.43 35.27 -4.67
N MET A 314 75.67 36.33 -4.78
CA MET A 314 76.07 37.56 -5.45
C MET A 314 76.17 38.74 -4.49
N THR A 315 77.29 39.34 -4.48
CA THR A 315 77.78 40.56 -3.86
C THR A 315 76.87 41.77 -3.93
#